data_23a4fe2f01fe4e8d4a9cff744a47853e
#
_entry.id   23a4fe2f01fe4e8d4a9cff744a47853e
#
_cell.length_a   1.000
_cell.length_b   1.000
_cell.length_c   1.000
_cell.angle_alpha   90.00
_cell.angle_beta   90.00
_cell.angle_gamma   90.00
#
_symmetry.space_group_name_H-M   'P 1'
#
loop_
_entity.id
_entity.type
_entity.pdbx_description
1 polymer ?
#
loop_
_entity_poly.entity_id
_entity_poly.type
_entity_poly.pdbx_seq_one_letter_code
_entity_poly.pdbx_strand_id
1 'polypeptide(L)'
;MNHGENTLCAHLLAQARLHDAVAAATTDEGLRLFVYPQGQGALVAVGLPAGRTLRAAALLHRRGSDVRRCGAWLPALFNDGSWYLVRRCSDSEAAALDEDDWALAAELLL
;
A
#
# COMPACT_ATOMS: atom_id res chain seq x y z
N MET A 1 14.93 -19.97 -1.02
CA MET A 1 14.85 -18.59 -1.52
C MET A 1 14.04 -17.76 -0.53
N ASN A 2 14.54 -16.62 -0.18
CA ASN A 2 13.86 -15.75 0.75
C ASN A 2 13.07 -14.67 -0.03
N HIS A 3 11.78 -14.84 -0.12
CA HIS A 3 10.93 -13.92 -0.87
C HIS A 3 10.79 -12.56 -0.20
N GLY A 4 10.91 -12.50 1.15
CA GLY A 4 10.77 -11.25 1.88
C GLY A 4 11.85 -10.23 1.55
N GLU A 5 13.06 -10.66 1.22
CA GLU A 5 14.18 -9.76 0.91
C GLU A 5 14.06 -9.14 -0.48
N ASN A 6 13.26 -9.75 -1.37
CA ASN A 6 13.16 -9.35 -2.76
C ASN A 6 11.79 -8.75 -3.11
N THR A 7 10.98 -8.42 -2.11
CA THR A 7 9.69 -7.80 -2.37
C THR A 7 9.87 -6.39 -2.87
N LEU A 8 8.93 -5.91 -3.66
CA LEU A 8 8.90 -4.53 -4.12
C LEU A 8 8.92 -3.56 -2.94
N CYS A 9 8.13 -3.84 -1.91
CA CYS A 9 8.06 -2.98 -0.74
C CYS A 9 9.39 -2.92 0.02
N ALA A 10 10.12 -4.04 0.11
CA ALA A 10 11.43 -4.06 0.74
C ALA A 10 12.41 -3.16 -0.03
N HIS A 11 12.41 -3.21 -1.35
CA HIS A 11 13.24 -2.33 -2.18
C HIS A 11 12.87 -0.87 -2.00
N LEU A 12 11.58 -0.54 -1.99
CA LEU A 12 11.13 0.83 -1.80
C LEU A 12 11.47 1.35 -0.41
N LEU A 13 11.34 0.52 0.62
CA LEU A 13 11.71 0.92 1.97
C LEU A 13 13.20 1.24 2.06
N ALA A 14 14.05 0.42 1.45
CA ALA A 14 15.48 0.65 1.42
C ALA A 14 15.81 1.97 0.71
N GLN A 15 15.18 2.26 -0.42
CA GLN A 15 15.35 3.53 -1.14
C GLN A 15 14.87 4.71 -0.30
N ALA A 16 13.70 4.59 0.34
CA ALA A 16 13.13 5.65 1.14
C ALA A 16 14.05 6.01 2.31
N ARG A 17 14.62 5.01 2.96
CA ARG A 17 15.54 5.24 4.08
C ARG A 17 16.87 5.82 3.62
N LEU A 18 17.39 5.35 2.49
CA LEU A 18 18.65 5.85 1.95
C LEU A 18 18.59 7.34 1.61
N HIS A 19 17.46 7.77 1.05
CA HIS A 19 17.28 9.16 0.61
C HIS A 19 16.49 10.01 1.60
N ASP A 20 16.02 9.42 2.69
CA ASP A 20 15.15 10.07 3.68
C ASP A 20 13.95 10.77 3.00
N ALA A 21 13.31 10.05 2.11
CA ALA A 21 12.21 10.58 1.28
C ALA A 21 11.25 9.46 0.91
N VAL A 22 10.05 9.84 0.45
CA VAL A 22 9.08 8.86 -0.04
C VAL A 22 9.62 8.15 -1.30
N ALA A 23 9.44 6.83 -1.36
CA ALA A 23 9.74 6.05 -2.55
C ALA A 23 8.42 5.61 -3.20
N ALA A 24 8.40 5.54 -4.52
CA ALA A 24 7.20 5.23 -5.28
C ALA A 24 7.48 4.22 -6.38
N ALA A 25 6.48 3.41 -6.68
CA ALA A 25 6.53 2.45 -7.78
C ALA A 25 5.12 2.10 -8.23
N THR A 26 5.03 1.26 -9.26
CA THR A 26 3.77 0.70 -9.73
C THR A 26 3.81 -0.81 -9.53
N THR A 27 2.75 -1.40 -8.98
CA THR A 27 2.66 -2.85 -8.81
C THR A 27 2.35 -3.53 -10.14
N ASP A 28 2.45 -4.86 -10.17
CA ASP A 28 2.10 -5.64 -11.36
C ASP A 28 0.63 -5.47 -11.75
N GLU A 29 -0.24 -5.20 -10.78
CA GLU A 29 -1.65 -4.91 -11.03
C GLU A 29 -1.88 -3.50 -11.55
N GLY A 30 -0.84 -2.67 -11.66
CA GLY A 30 -0.95 -1.29 -12.11
C GLY A 30 -1.26 -0.29 -11.01
N LEU A 31 -1.31 -0.71 -9.77
CA LEU A 31 -1.57 0.18 -8.64
C LEU A 31 -0.36 1.04 -8.32
N ARG A 32 -0.61 2.27 -7.86
CA ARG A 32 0.46 3.14 -7.37
C ARG A 32 0.81 2.77 -5.94
N LEU A 33 2.09 2.61 -5.67
CA LEU A 33 2.61 2.23 -4.36
C LEU A 33 3.56 3.31 -3.86
N PHE A 34 3.35 3.77 -2.63
CA PHE A 34 4.23 4.72 -1.97
C PHE A 34 4.66 4.18 -0.61
N VAL A 35 5.93 4.37 -0.28
CA VAL A 35 6.47 4.01 1.02
C VAL A 35 7.07 5.25 1.67
N TYR A 36 6.53 5.63 2.82
CA TYR A 36 6.95 6.78 3.60
C TYR A 36 7.70 6.28 4.82
N PRO A 37 8.99 6.59 4.98
CA PRO A 37 9.73 6.18 6.18
C PRO A 37 9.23 6.97 7.38
N GLN A 38 8.96 6.30 8.49
CA GLN A 38 8.45 6.92 9.71
C GLN A 38 9.16 6.31 10.92
N GLY A 39 10.16 7.00 11.46
CA GLY A 39 10.89 6.49 12.62
C GLY A 39 11.50 5.11 12.33
N GLN A 40 11.06 4.09 13.08
CA GLN A 40 11.53 2.71 12.91
C GLN A 40 10.62 1.88 12.02
N GLY A 41 9.64 2.49 11.39
CA GLY A 41 8.70 1.81 10.54
C GLY A 41 8.42 2.58 9.28
N ALA A 42 7.31 2.26 8.64
CA ALA A 42 6.90 2.90 7.39
C ALA A 42 5.38 2.97 7.29
N LEU A 43 4.92 3.97 6.57
CA LEU A 43 3.55 4.02 6.08
C LEU A 43 3.56 3.57 4.62
N VAL A 44 2.79 2.54 4.32
CA VAL A 44 2.64 2.02 2.96
C VAL A 44 1.29 2.47 2.42
N ALA A 45 1.28 3.11 1.26
CA ALA A 45 0.05 3.60 0.64
C ALA A 45 -0.10 3.00 -0.76
N VAL A 46 -1.29 2.53 -1.07
CA VAL A 46 -1.62 1.92 -2.37
C VAL A 46 -2.82 2.63 -2.95
N GLY A 47 -2.72 3.09 -4.18
CA GLY A 47 -3.79 3.79 -4.87
C GLY A 47 -4.05 3.28 -6.26
N LEU A 48 -5.17 3.71 -6.83
CA LEU A 48 -5.53 3.37 -8.21
C LEU A 48 -4.52 3.95 -9.19
N PRO A 49 -4.41 3.36 -10.40
CA PRO A 49 -3.63 3.96 -11.47
C PRO A 49 -4.07 5.40 -11.75
N ALA A 50 -3.14 6.22 -12.23
CA ALA A 50 -3.43 7.60 -12.57
C ALA A 50 -4.61 7.67 -13.56
N GLY A 51 -5.52 8.61 -13.33
CA GLY A 51 -6.70 8.78 -14.18
C GLY A 51 -7.90 7.91 -13.81
N ARG A 52 -7.74 6.98 -12.89
CA ARG A 52 -8.84 6.16 -12.36
C ARG A 52 -9.42 6.82 -11.12
N THR A 53 -10.71 6.76 -10.98
CA THR A 53 -11.41 7.29 -9.80
C THR A 53 -12.04 6.17 -9.00
N LEU A 54 -12.07 6.35 -7.68
CA LEU A 54 -12.64 5.39 -6.74
C LEU A 54 -13.89 5.98 -6.10
N ARG A 55 -14.94 5.18 -6.02
CA ARG A 55 -16.13 5.55 -5.25
C ARG A 55 -15.92 5.14 -3.80
N ALA A 56 -15.85 6.11 -2.91
CA ALA A 56 -15.60 5.88 -1.49
C ALA A 56 -16.62 4.91 -0.87
N ALA A 57 -17.89 5.05 -1.24
CA ALA A 57 -18.94 4.17 -0.71
C ALA A 57 -18.69 2.70 -1.09
N ALA A 58 -18.26 2.44 -2.32
CA ALA A 58 -17.95 1.08 -2.77
C ALA A 58 -16.75 0.49 -2.03
N LEU A 59 -15.70 1.29 -1.84
CA LEU A 59 -14.52 0.87 -1.08
C LEU A 59 -14.90 0.51 0.36
N LEU A 60 -15.63 1.39 1.04
CA LEU A 60 -16.02 1.17 2.43
C LEU A 60 -16.92 -0.06 2.57
N HIS A 61 -17.81 -0.28 1.61
CA HIS A 61 -18.67 -1.46 1.60
C HIS A 61 -17.86 -2.75 1.45
N ARG A 62 -16.92 -2.78 0.50
CA ARG A 62 -16.08 -3.96 0.27
C ARG A 62 -15.25 -4.28 1.50
N ARG A 63 -14.64 -3.27 2.10
CA ARG A 63 -13.85 -3.43 3.31
C ARG A 63 -14.70 -3.93 4.47
N GLY A 64 -15.88 -3.36 4.67
CA GLY A 64 -16.79 -3.73 5.74
C GLY A 64 -17.37 -5.14 5.59
N SER A 65 -17.45 -5.66 4.36
CA SER A 65 -17.96 -7.01 4.10
C SER A 65 -16.99 -8.10 4.56
N ASP A 66 -15.71 -7.79 4.70
CA ASP A 66 -14.70 -8.75 5.15
C ASP A 66 -13.62 -8.06 5.98
N VAL A 67 -14.01 -7.58 7.15
CA VAL A 67 -13.13 -6.81 8.04
C VAL A 67 -11.90 -7.59 8.48
N ARG A 68 -12.05 -8.90 8.71
CA ARG A 68 -10.92 -9.73 9.15
C ARG A 68 -9.81 -9.76 8.11
N ARG A 69 -10.18 -9.92 6.86
CA ARG A 69 -9.24 -10.04 5.76
C ARG A 69 -8.71 -8.68 5.32
N CYS A 70 -9.59 -7.66 5.29
CA CYS A 70 -9.28 -6.35 4.73
C CYS A 70 -8.89 -5.31 5.77
N GLY A 71 -8.99 -5.62 7.06
CA GLY A 71 -8.87 -4.63 8.13
C GLY A 71 -7.48 -4.00 8.27
N ALA A 72 -6.43 -4.65 7.76
CA ALA A 72 -5.09 -4.10 7.80
C ALA A 72 -4.92 -2.87 6.89
N TRP A 73 -5.71 -2.78 5.83
CA TRP A 73 -5.70 -1.65 4.91
C TRP A 73 -6.77 -0.64 5.33
N LEU A 74 -6.36 0.59 5.58
CA LEU A 74 -7.24 1.67 6.01
C LEU A 74 -7.44 2.68 4.88
N PRO A 75 -8.69 3.04 4.55
CA PRO A 75 -8.94 4.09 3.56
C PRO A 75 -8.44 5.43 4.06
N ALA A 76 -7.79 6.19 3.19
CA ALA A 76 -7.31 7.54 3.49
C ALA A 76 -7.53 8.44 2.29
N LEU A 77 -8.00 9.65 2.54
CA LEU A 77 -8.18 10.67 1.51
C LEU A 77 -6.94 11.56 1.52
N PHE A 78 -6.27 11.65 0.38
CA PHE A 78 -5.07 12.47 0.24
C PHE A 78 -5.43 13.89 -0.23
N ASN A 79 -4.47 14.81 -0.14
CA ASN A 79 -4.68 16.23 -0.44
C ASN A 79 -5.13 16.49 -1.89
N ASP A 80 -4.81 15.62 -2.81
CA ASP A 80 -5.22 15.72 -4.21
C ASP A 80 -6.64 15.23 -4.46
N GLY A 81 -7.36 14.83 -3.41
CA GLY A 81 -8.71 14.28 -3.51
C GLY A 81 -8.76 12.79 -3.84
N SER A 82 -7.62 12.14 -3.96
CA SER A 82 -7.54 10.71 -4.27
C SER A 82 -7.63 9.86 -3.01
N TRP A 83 -8.33 8.72 -3.12
CA TRP A 83 -8.38 7.73 -2.05
C TRP A 83 -7.26 6.72 -2.20
N TYR A 84 -6.63 6.42 -1.07
CA TYR A 84 -5.59 5.40 -0.97
C TYR A 84 -5.94 4.42 0.14
N LEU A 85 -5.39 3.23 0.06
CA LEU A 85 -5.34 2.31 1.18
C LEU A 85 -3.99 2.48 1.84
N VAL A 86 -3.98 2.68 3.16
CA VAL A 86 -2.74 2.89 3.90
C VAL A 86 -2.58 1.82 4.97
N ARG A 87 -1.34 1.52 5.30
CA ARG A 87 -0.99 0.52 6.29
C ARG A 87 0.29 0.94 6.98
N ARG A 88 0.23 0.99 8.31
CA ARG A 88 1.40 1.30 9.11
C ARG A 88 2.13 0.00 9.42
N CYS A 89 3.42 -0.07 9.11
CA CYS A 89 4.21 -1.29 9.25
C CYS A 89 5.51 -1.01 9.99
N SER A 90 5.98 -2.01 10.76
CA SER A 90 7.39 -2.04 11.15
C SER A 90 8.24 -2.33 9.92
N ASP A 91 9.56 -2.18 10.03
CA ASP A 91 10.45 -2.47 8.90
C ASP A 91 10.30 -3.92 8.42
N SER A 92 10.22 -4.87 9.35
CA SER A 92 10.06 -6.27 8.99
C SER A 92 8.70 -6.56 8.37
N GLU A 93 7.63 -5.94 8.86
CA GLU A 93 6.31 -6.09 8.28
C GLU A 93 6.25 -5.52 6.86
N ALA A 94 6.84 -4.33 6.65
CA ALA A 94 6.89 -3.72 5.32
C ALA A 94 7.68 -4.59 4.33
N ALA A 95 8.81 -5.13 4.77
CA ALA A 95 9.63 -6.00 3.92
C ALA A 95 8.93 -7.32 3.59
N ALA A 96 7.98 -7.75 4.42
CA ALA A 96 7.25 -9.00 4.22
C ALA A 96 5.99 -8.85 3.35
N LEU A 97 5.58 -7.63 3.00
CA LEU A 97 4.43 -7.42 2.12
C LEU A 97 4.72 -7.99 0.74
N ASP A 98 3.84 -8.82 0.23
CA ASP A 98 4.05 -9.58 -0.98
C ASP A 98 2.85 -9.47 -1.94
N GLU A 99 2.84 -10.32 -2.96
CA GLU A 99 1.79 -10.32 -3.99
C GLU A 99 0.40 -10.51 -3.43
N ASP A 100 0.24 -11.29 -2.37
CA ASP A 100 -1.08 -11.50 -1.75
C ASP A 100 -1.60 -10.20 -1.12
N ASP A 101 -0.72 -9.41 -0.52
CA ASP A 101 -1.09 -8.12 0.04
C ASP A 101 -1.53 -7.14 -1.05
N TRP A 102 -0.81 -7.12 -2.19
CA TRP A 102 -1.16 -6.26 -3.32
C TRP A 102 -2.45 -6.72 -3.99
N ALA A 103 -2.65 -8.03 -4.11
CA ALA A 103 -3.89 -8.57 -4.67
C ALA A 103 -5.09 -8.18 -3.82
N LEU A 104 -4.96 -8.21 -2.50
CA LEU A 104 -6.03 -7.79 -1.60
C LEU A 104 -6.32 -6.29 -1.75
N ALA A 105 -5.29 -5.46 -1.84
CA ALA A 105 -5.47 -4.03 -2.07
C ALA A 105 -6.14 -3.78 -3.43
N ALA A 106 -5.75 -4.50 -4.47
CA ALA A 106 -6.38 -4.39 -5.78
C ALA A 106 -7.86 -4.77 -5.72
N GLU A 107 -8.20 -5.83 -5.00
CA GLU A 107 -9.58 -6.27 -4.82
C GLU A 107 -10.43 -5.18 -4.15
N LEU A 108 -9.87 -4.47 -3.18
CA LEU A 108 -10.57 -3.37 -2.52
C LEU A 108 -10.70 -2.13 -3.41
N LEU A 109 -9.69 -1.82 -4.21
CA LEU A 109 -9.66 -0.61 -5.04
C LEU A 109 -10.34 -0.78 -6.39
N LEU A 110 -10.23 -1.94 -6.99
CA LEU A 110 -10.75 -2.20 -8.31
C LEU A 110 -12.10 -2.92 -8.24
#